data_e095cf27a10bffd41e219ae3ec99b93e
#
_entry.id   e095cf27a10bffd41e219ae3ec99b93e
#
_cell.length_a   1.000
_cell.length_b   1.000
_cell.length_c   1.000
_cell.angle_alpha   90.00
_cell.angle_beta   90.00
_cell.angle_gamma   90.00
#
_symmetry.space_group_name_H-M   'P 1'
#
loop_
_entity.id
_entity.type
_entity.pdbx_description
1 polymer ?
#
loop_
_entity_poly.entity_id
_entity_poly.type
_entity_poly.pdbx_seq_one_letter_code
_entity_poly.pdbx_strand_id
1 'polypeptide(L)'
;MIGNGTAWRLDRRAALGLAMAGPLLVPLARRPRAQTLEKVSFQTDWRAQAEHGGYYQAIAAGLYAKAGIECDLRQGGPSLNIGQLLLNGRVDMIMSNSFEAFTYVREGAPFFTIAAIFQKDPQVLIGHPGSGFDGFEKLKGRTLLIGNGGRVTYWPFLKKKYGLRDEQLRPYTFNMAPFLADKNAVQQGFLSSEPYSIAQALGRPPEVLLIADAGFSAYQTTIAISRKMAAEKKDLVQRFVDATLEGWAQYLEGGPATAAANDLIKKHNPDQTDDRIAYALKVLNERGIVMSGDARSDGIGAMSTARWEGFYDQMADVDVLPRGLDVARAFTLDFVNKGIGKA
;
A
#
# COMPACT_ATOMS: atom_id res chain seq x y z
N MET A 1 -66.15 -53.49 -51.80
CA MET A 1 -66.25 -52.79 -53.09
C MET A 1 -64.91 -52.16 -53.32
N ILE A 2 -64.03 -52.78 -54.12
CA ILE A 2 -63.68 -52.37 -55.47
C ILE A 2 -63.08 -51.00 -55.48
N GLY A 3 -61.82 -50.71 -55.84
CA GLY A 3 -60.92 -51.35 -56.75
C GLY A 3 -59.67 -50.50 -56.96
N ASN A 4 -58.72 -51.19 -57.53
CA ASN A 4 -57.67 -50.76 -58.48
C ASN A 4 -56.75 -49.59 -58.10
N GLY A 5 -55.44 -49.71 -57.96
CA GLY A 5 -54.52 -50.47 -58.84
C GLY A 5 -53.99 -49.58 -59.96
N THR A 6 -52.78 -49.07 -59.79
CA THR A 6 -51.91 -48.97 -60.98
C THR A 6 -50.44 -48.82 -60.53
N ALA A 7 -49.68 -49.80 -60.90
CA ALA A 7 -48.24 -49.84 -60.86
C ALA A 7 -47.69 -49.01 -62.00
N TRP A 8 -46.64 -48.23 -61.77
CA TRP A 8 -45.74 -47.76 -62.80
C TRP A 8 -44.32 -48.21 -62.53
N ARG A 9 -43.77 -48.75 -63.54
CA ARG A 9 -42.49 -49.47 -63.62
C ARG A 9 -41.31 -48.49 -63.60
N LEU A 10 -40.26 -48.96 -63.04
CA LEU A 10 -38.88 -48.59 -63.17
C LEU A 10 -38.44 -48.06 -64.51
N ASP A 11 -37.64 -47.03 -64.52
CA ASP A 11 -36.57 -46.95 -65.50
C ASP A 11 -35.23 -46.72 -64.84
N ARG A 12 -34.32 -47.62 -65.08
CA ARG A 12 -32.93 -47.57 -64.66
C ARG A 12 -32.16 -46.83 -65.74
N ARG A 13 -31.60 -45.65 -65.43
CA ARG A 13 -30.37 -45.08 -66.04
C ARG A 13 -30.33 -43.62 -65.76
N ALA A 14 -29.49 -43.26 -64.80
CA ALA A 14 -28.67 -42.02 -64.88
C ALA A 14 -27.73 -41.90 -63.68
N ALA A 15 -26.50 -42.14 -64.01
CA ALA A 15 -25.36 -41.30 -63.67
C ALA A 15 -24.91 -41.19 -62.21
N LEU A 16 -23.83 -41.93 -62.00
CA LEU A 16 -22.80 -41.62 -60.99
C LEU A 16 -22.40 -40.12 -61.00
N GLY A 17 -22.73 -39.43 -59.89
CA GLY A 17 -22.13 -38.16 -59.50
C GLY A 17 -21.34 -38.44 -58.23
N LEU A 18 -20.01 -38.64 -58.34
CA LEU A 18 -19.08 -38.69 -57.24
C LEU A 18 -18.99 -37.31 -56.65
N ALA A 19 -19.69 -36.99 -55.56
CA ALA A 19 -19.44 -35.87 -54.74
C ALA A 19 -18.37 -36.25 -53.70
N MET A 20 -17.13 -35.87 -53.96
CA MET A 20 -16.03 -35.90 -52.99
C MET A 20 -16.34 -34.86 -51.90
N ALA A 21 -16.95 -35.28 -50.81
CA ALA A 21 -17.02 -34.51 -49.57
C ALA A 21 -15.63 -34.57 -48.89
N GLY A 22 -14.80 -33.59 -49.20
CA GLY A 22 -13.57 -33.37 -48.43
C GLY A 22 -13.89 -33.12 -46.97
N PRO A 23 -13.08 -33.62 -46.03
CA PRO A 23 -13.28 -33.31 -44.60
C PRO A 23 -13.13 -31.82 -44.37
N LEU A 24 -14.21 -31.15 -44.00
CA LEU A 24 -14.18 -29.81 -43.42
C LEU A 24 -13.37 -29.90 -42.13
N LEU A 25 -12.08 -29.55 -42.21
CA LEU A 25 -11.24 -29.26 -41.04
C LEU A 25 -11.83 -28.00 -40.38
N VAL A 26 -12.78 -28.19 -39.46
CA VAL A 26 -13.19 -27.14 -38.53
C VAL A 26 -11.96 -26.88 -37.65
N PRO A 27 -11.37 -25.66 -37.65
CA PRO A 27 -10.30 -25.39 -36.75
C PRO A 27 -10.87 -25.51 -35.34
N LEU A 28 -10.39 -26.50 -34.59
CA LEU A 28 -10.61 -26.58 -33.14
C LEU A 28 -10.07 -25.29 -32.52
N ALA A 29 -10.96 -24.34 -32.30
CA ALA A 29 -10.63 -23.15 -31.52
C ALA A 29 -10.02 -23.66 -30.20
N ARG A 30 -8.71 -23.49 -30.06
CA ARG A 30 -8.02 -23.76 -28.78
C ARG A 30 -8.75 -22.96 -27.74
N ARG A 31 -9.52 -23.63 -26.89
CA ARG A 31 -10.06 -23.01 -25.67
C ARG A 31 -8.87 -22.37 -24.95
N PRO A 32 -8.94 -21.08 -24.58
CA PRO A 32 -7.89 -20.48 -23.80
C PRO A 32 -7.71 -21.35 -22.56
N ARG A 33 -6.50 -21.89 -22.40
CA ARG A 33 -6.13 -22.67 -21.22
C ARG A 33 -6.28 -21.67 -20.06
N ALA A 34 -7.14 -21.96 -19.09
CA ALA A 34 -7.25 -21.14 -17.90
C ALA A 34 -5.84 -20.96 -17.34
N GLN A 35 -5.33 -19.75 -17.35
CA GLN A 35 -4.01 -19.45 -16.87
C GLN A 35 -4.03 -19.74 -15.36
N THR A 36 -3.23 -20.69 -14.91
CA THR A 36 -3.09 -20.97 -13.48
C THR A 36 -2.41 -19.77 -12.86
N LEU A 37 -3.12 -19.05 -11.98
CA LEU A 37 -2.57 -17.89 -11.28
C LEU A 37 -1.53 -18.33 -10.24
N GLU A 38 -0.44 -17.61 -10.15
CA GLU A 38 0.56 -17.80 -9.11
C GLU A 38 0.09 -17.08 -7.83
N LYS A 39 0.11 -17.80 -6.69
CA LYS A 39 -0.30 -17.23 -5.42
C LYS A 39 0.79 -16.37 -4.82
N VAL A 40 0.40 -15.18 -4.38
CA VAL A 40 1.24 -14.25 -3.62
C VAL A 40 0.47 -13.76 -2.41
N SER A 41 1.02 -13.98 -1.22
CA SER A 41 0.48 -13.45 0.02
C SER A 41 1.17 -12.14 0.39
N PHE A 42 0.38 -11.07 0.59
CA PHE A 42 0.85 -9.75 1.02
C PHE A 42 0.17 -9.32 2.32
N GLN A 43 0.97 -9.03 3.34
CA GLN A 43 0.49 -8.63 4.66
C GLN A 43 0.67 -7.13 4.86
N THR A 44 -0.44 -6.40 5.09
CA THR A 44 -0.37 -5.00 5.50
C THR A 44 -0.02 -4.89 7.00
N ASP A 45 0.44 -3.74 7.44
CA ASP A 45 0.81 -3.48 8.83
C ASP A 45 -0.42 -3.12 9.70
N TRP A 46 -1.51 -2.69 9.07
CA TRP A 46 -2.70 -2.23 9.76
C TRP A 46 -3.98 -2.83 9.16
N ARG A 47 -5.14 -2.50 9.78
CA ARG A 47 -6.47 -2.85 9.27
C ARG A 47 -6.74 -2.16 7.95
N ALA A 48 -7.63 -2.74 7.15
CA ALA A 48 -8.02 -2.20 5.85
C ALA A 48 -8.54 -0.76 5.97
N GLN A 49 -7.96 0.13 5.18
CA GLN A 49 -8.33 1.55 5.08
C GLN A 49 -7.76 2.16 3.79
N ALA A 50 -8.04 3.43 3.51
CA ALA A 50 -7.65 4.09 2.26
C ALA A 50 -6.12 4.11 2.02
N GLU A 51 -5.31 4.06 3.08
CA GLU A 51 -3.85 3.94 3.03
C GLU A 51 -3.37 2.62 2.42
N HIS A 52 -4.27 1.67 2.21
CA HIS A 52 -4.03 0.42 1.49
C HIS A 52 -4.77 0.39 0.14
N GLY A 53 -5.38 1.51 -0.25
CA GLY A 53 -6.34 1.60 -1.35
C GLY A 53 -5.81 1.10 -2.68
N GLY A 54 -4.54 1.35 -3.02
CA GLY A 54 -3.94 0.87 -4.26
C GLY A 54 -3.88 -0.65 -4.37
N TYR A 55 -3.64 -1.36 -3.26
CA TYR A 55 -3.67 -2.83 -3.23
C TYR A 55 -5.09 -3.35 -3.47
N TYR A 56 -6.08 -2.74 -2.81
CA TYR A 56 -7.50 -3.08 -3.01
C TYR A 56 -7.96 -2.74 -4.43
N GLN A 57 -7.49 -1.64 -5.00
CA GLN A 57 -7.78 -1.27 -6.39
C GLN A 57 -7.18 -2.26 -7.37
N ALA A 58 -5.93 -2.71 -7.13
CA ALA A 58 -5.31 -3.73 -7.98
C ALA A 58 -6.08 -5.06 -7.98
N ILE A 59 -6.68 -5.42 -6.83
CA ILE A 59 -7.59 -6.58 -6.73
C ILE A 59 -8.90 -6.30 -7.48
N ALA A 60 -9.58 -5.19 -7.18
CA ALA A 60 -10.90 -4.86 -7.71
C ALA A 60 -10.90 -4.67 -9.23
N ALA A 61 -9.85 -4.03 -9.78
CA ALA A 61 -9.65 -3.85 -11.22
C ALA A 61 -9.07 -5.08 -11.93
N GLY A 62 -8.78 -6.16 -11.18
CA GLY A 62 -8.22 -7.39 -11.73
C GLY A 62 -6.79 -7.24 -12.25
N LEU A 63 -6.01 -6.25 -11.79
CA LEU A 63 -4.65 -6.00 -12.26
C LEU A 63 -3.72 -7.17 -11.89
N TYR A 64 -3.83 -7.69 -10.66
CA TYR A 64 -3.07 -8.89 -10.26
C TYR A 64 -3.44 -10.10 -11.12
N ALA A 65 -4.74 -10.33 -11.36
CA ALA A 65 -5.19 -11.45 -12.19
C ALA A 65 -4.69 -11.34 -13.65
N LYS A 66 -4.70 -10.13 -14.22
CA LYS A 66 -4.11 -9.85 -15.55
C LYS A 66 -2.60 -10.10 -15.58
N ALA A 67 -1.93 -9.86 -14.44
CA ALA A 67 -0.51 -10.16 -14.25
C ALA A 67 -0.24 -11.65 -13.94
N GLY A 68 -1.26 -12.52 -13.97
CA GLY A 68 -1.13 -13.94 -13.65
C GLY A 68 -0.99 -14.25 -12.16
N ILE A 69 -1.45 -13.35 -11.28
CA ILE A 69 -1.29 -13.42 -9.82
C ILE A 69 -2.65 -13.54 -9.13
N GLU A 70 -2.75 -14.49 -8.21
CA GLU A 70 -3.79 -14.55 -7.17
C GLU A 70 -3.22 -13.90 -5.89
N CYS A 71 -3.60 -12.65 -5.62
CA CYS A 71 -3.12 -11.90 -4.46
C CYS A 71 -3.97 -12.21 -3.22
N ASP A 72 -3.37 -12.81 -2.20
CA ASP A 72 -3.93 -12.99 -0.86
C ASP A 72 -3.53 -11.79 0.02
N LEU A 73 -4.34 -10.72 -0.03
CA LEU A 73 -4.13 -9.50 0.74
C LEU A 73 -4.66 -9.70 2.17
N ARG A 74 -3.74 -9.72 3.13
CA ARG A 74 -4.03 -9.90 4.56
C ARG A 74 -3.87 -8.59 5.31
N GLN A 75 -4.85 -8.25 6.14
CA GLN A 75 -4.76 -7.04 6.96
C GLN A 75 -4.05 -7.32 8.29
N GLY A 76 -3.31 -6.31 8.75
CA GLY A 76 -2.58 -6.34 10.00
C GLY A 76 -3.38 -5.77 11.18
N GLY A 77 -2.64 -5.25 12.14
CA GLY A 77 -3.19 -4.62 13.35
C GLY A 77 -2.12 -4.38 14.41
N PRO A 78 -2.46 -3.68 15.50
CA PRO A 78 -1.49 -3.13 16.46
C PRO A 78 -0.64 -4.15 17.20
N SER A 79 -1.06 -5.42 17.23
CA SER A 79 -0.36 -6.49 17.96
C SER A 79 0.33 -7.50 17.04
N LEU A 80 0.29 -7.31 15.72
CA LEU A 80 0.85 -8.26 14.76
C LEU A 80 2.31 -7.92 14.44
N ASN A 81 3.21 -8.86 14.67
CA ASN A 81 4.60 -8.74 14.23
C ASN A 81 4.74 -9.29 12.80
N ILE A 82 4.59 -8.40 11.81
CA ILE A 82 4.61 -8.78 10.40
C ILE A 82 5.99 -9.22 9.91
N GLY A 83 7.07 -8.68 10.48
CA GLY A 83 8.44 -9.11 10.18
C GLY A 83 8.67 -10.58 10.54
N GLN A 84 8.09 -11.06 11.65
CA GLN A 84 8.14 -12.47 12.03
C GLN A 84 7.34 -13.36 11.07
N LEU A 85 6.23 -12.88 10.51
CA LEU A 85 5.49 -13.64 9.50
C LEU A 85 6.33 -13.84 8.23
N LEU A 86 7.02 -12.79 7.78
CA LEU A 86 7.93 -12.87 6.64
C LEU A 86 9.13 -13.80 6.92
N LEU A 87 9.74 -13.68 8.11
CA LEU A 87 10.89 -14.49 8.52
C LEU A 87 10.55 -15.99 8.54
N ASN A 88 9.35 -16.32 8.99
CA ASN A 88 8.88 -17.70 9.07
C ASN A 88 8.23 -18.21 7.77
N GLY A 89 8.27 -17.43 6.67
CA GLY A 89 7.69 -17.81 5.38
C GLY A 89 6.17 -17.99 5.41
N ARG A 90 5.47 -17.32 6.36
CA ARG A 90 4.01 -17.34 6.47
C ARG A 90 3.33 -16.42 5.47
N VAL A 91 4.07 -15.44 4.98
CA VAL A 91 3.70 -14.51 3.92
C VAL A 91 4.88 -14.30 2.99
N ASP A 92 4.63 -13.97 1.74
CA ASP A 92 5.64 -13.75 0.71
C ASP A 92 6.20 -12.33 0.77
N MET A 93 5.35 -11.36 1.07
CA MET A 93 5.68 -9.94 1.10
C MET A 93 4.94 -9.25 2.25
N ILE A 94 5.53 -8.16 2.75
CA ILE A 94 4.93 -7.35 3.82
C ILE A 94 4.99 -5.86 3.49
N MET A 95 4.06 -5.10 4.06
CA MET A 95 4.18 -3.66 4.18
C MET A 95 5.20 -3.32 5.27
N SER A 96 6.00 -2.27 5.05
CA SER A 96 7.08 -1.87 5.94
C SER A 96 7.34 -0.36 5.81
N ASN A 97 8.46 0.12 6.34
CA ASN A 97 8.93 1.50 6.23
C ASN A 97 10.46 1.57 6.28
N SER A 98 11.02 2.78 6.07
CA SER A 98 12.47 2.97 6.06
C SER A 98 13.14 2.60 7.39
N PHE A 99 12.50 2.86 8.52
CA PHE A 99 13.08 2.55 9.82
C PHE A 99 13.18 1.03 10.05
N GLU A 100 12.13 0.30 9.72
CA GLU A 100 12.11 -1.16 9.82
C GLU A 100 13.12 -1.80 8.86
N ALA A 101 13.28 -1.25 7.65
CA ALA A 101 14.29 -1.73 6.71
C ALA A 101 15.70 -1.67 7.30
N PHE A 102 16.06 -0.58 7.99
CA PHE A 102 17.34 -0.50 8.71
C PHE A 102 17.40 -1.40 9.94
N THR A 103 16.29 -1.61 10.62
CA THR A 103 16.20 -2.57 11.71
C THR A 103 16.51 -3.99 11.21
N TYR A 104 15.97 -4.38 10.05
CA TYR A 104 16.30 -5.67 9.42
C TYR A 104 17.79 -5.79 9.08
N VAL A 105 18.43 -4.72 8.58
CA VAL A 105 19.87 -4.71 8.31
C VAL A 105 20.67 -4.89 9.60
N ARG A 106 20.32 -4.15 10.66
CA ARG A 106 20.97 -4.22 11.98
C ARG A 106 20.86 -5.62 12.61
N GLU A 107 19.73 -6.26 12.46
CA GLU A 107 19.45 -7.59 13.01
C GLU A 107 19.94 -8.74 12.09
N GLY A 108 20.48 -8.42 10.92
CA GLY A 108 20.95 -9.41 9.96
C GLY A 108 19.82 -10.21 9.28
N ALA A 109 18.57 -9.71 9.34
CA ALA A 109 17.44 -10.34 8.67
C ALA A 109 17.62 -10.31 7.14
N PRO A 110 17.24 -11.37 6.41
CA PRO A 110 17.48 -11.48 4.97
C PRO A 110 16.43 -10.77 4.14
N PHE A 111 16.02 -9.55 4.54
CA PHE A 111 14.98 -8.76 3.91
C PHE A 111 15.53 -7.47 3.30
N PHE A 112 14.78 -6.89 2.38
CA PHE A 112 15.01 -5.55 1.87
C PHE A 112 13.73 -4.97 1.23
N THR A 113 13.71 -3.66 1.10
CA THR A 113 12.63 -2.91 0.45
C THR A 113 12.77 -2.92 -1.06
N ILE A 114 11.65 -3.12 -1.77
CA ILE A 114 11.60 -3.18 -3.24
C ILE A 114 10.77 -2.06 -3.87
N ALA A 115 9.94 -1.36 -3.09
CA ALA A 115 9.13 -0.22 -3.54
C ALA A 115 8.76 0.66 -2.34
N ALA A 116 8.58 1.97 -2.55
CA ALA A 116 8.13 2.92 -1.54
C ALA A 116 6.91 3.70 -2.02
N ILE A 117 5.72 3.26 -1.62
CA ILE A 117 4.47 3.88 -2.07
C ILE A 117 4.34 5.30 -1.52
N PHE A 118 4.51 5.49 -0.21
CA PHE A 118 4.40 6.80 0.39
C PHE A 118 5.77 7.49 0.41
N GLN A 119 5.82 8.59 -0.31
CA GLN A 119 7.00 9.45 -0.39
C GLN A 119 7.15 10.36 0.83
N LYS A 120 6.08 10.61 1.56
CA LYS A 120 6.09 11.28 2.86
C LYS A 120 5.50 10.34 3.90
N ASP A 121 6.16 10.25 5.06
CA ASP A 121 5.55 9.60 6.22
C ASP A 121 4.33 10.43 6.67
N PRO A 122 3.11 9.88 6.65
CA PRO A 122 1.89 10.61 7.02
C PRO A 122 1.67 10.74 8.52
N GLN A 123 2.67 10.47 9.35
CA GLN A 123 2.62 10.74 10.78
C GLN A 123 2.43 12.23 11.04
N VAL A 124 1.49 12.56 11.91
CA VAL A 124 1.15 13.93 12.29
C VAL A 124 1.15 14.12 13.80
N LEU A 125 1.34 15.37 14.21
CA LEU A 125 1.01 15.83 15.54
C LEU A 125 -0.22 16.73 15.46
N ILE A 126 -1.20 16.46 16.33
CA ILE A 126 -2.54 17.04 16.28
C ILE A 126 -2.79 17.83 17.56
N GLY A 127 -3.08 19.12 17.42
CA GLY A 127 -3.47 20.00 18.50
C GLY A 127 -4.95 20.37 18.46
N HIS A 128 -5.46 20.89 19.58
CA HIS A 128 -6.84 21.36 19.63
C HIS A 128 -7.02 22.60 18.75
N PRO A 129 -8.20 22.74 18.12
CA PRO A 129 -8.53 23.93 17.32
C PRO A 129 -8.41 25.22 18.14
N GLY A 130 -7.66 26.21 17.64
CA GLY A 130 -7.45 27.49 18.31
C GLY A 130 -6.52 27.43 19.52
N SER A 131 -5.76 26.34 19.67
CA SER A 131 -4.77 26.19 20.74
C SER A 131 -3.45 26.91 20.46
N GLY A 132 -3.31 27.51 19.26
CA GLY A 132 -2.06 28.13 18.79
C GLY A 132 -0.98 27.11 18.47
N PHE A 133 -1.37 25.87 18.10
CA PHE A 133 -0.48 24.82 17.66
C PHE A 133 -0.27 24.90 16.14
N ASP A 134 0.39 25.95 15.70
CA ASP A 134 0.62 26.31 14.29
C ASP A 134 2.07 26.04 13.80
N GLY A 135 2.92 25.48 14.68
CA GLY A 135 4.31 25.15 14.38
C GLY A 135 4.93 24.19 15.41
N PHE A 136 5.99 23.48 15.00
CA PHE A 136 6.67 22.51 15.86
C PHE A 136 7.36 23.15 17.06
N GLU A 137 7.70 24.43 17.00
CA GLU A 137 8.25 25.22 18.12
C GLU A 137 7.25 25.33 19.27
N LYS A 138 5.96 25.27 18.97
CA LYS A 138 4.85 25.32 19.94
C LYS A 138 4.64 24.02 20.71
N LEU A 139 5.44 22.98 20.42
CA LEU A 139 5.45 21.74 21.20
C LEU A 139 6.04 21.90 22.58
N LYS A 140 6.90 22.94 22.80
CA LYS A 140 7.50 23.17 24.09
C LYS A 140 6.44 23.43 25.18
N GLY A 141 6.54 22.67 26.28
CA GLY A 141 5.62 22.82 27.42
C GLY A 141 4.25 22.14 27.25
N ARG A 142 3.99 21.50 26.12
CA ARG A 142 2.76 20.74 25.91
C ARG A 142 2.89 19.28 26.34
N THR A 143 1.79 18.68 26.71
CA THR A 143 1.67 17.22 26.88
C THR A 143 1.64 16.55 25.52
N LEU A 144 2.55 15.62 25.27
CA LEU A 144 2.68 14.93 23.98
C LEU A 144 2.26 13.47 24.11
N LEU A 145 1.11 13.11 23.54
CA LEU A 145 0.58 11.76 23.51
C LEU A 145 1.18 11.01 22.31
N ILE A 146 2.24 10.24 22.54
CA ILE A 146 2.98 9.52 21.50
C ILE A 146 3.06 8.05 21.85
N GLY A 147 2.69 7.18 20.90
CA GLY A 147 2.78 5.73 21.01
C GLY A 147 4.22 5.22 20.94
N ASN A 148 4.43 3.96 21.31
CA ASN A 148 5.77 3.37 21.39
C ASN A 148 6.55 3.46 20.06
N GLY A 149 5.89 3.21 18.92
CA GLY A 149 6.52 3.35 17.60
C GLY A 149 7.07 4.74 17.34
N GLY A 150 6.27 5.78 17.59
CA GLY A 150 6.70 7.18 17.41
C GLY A 150 7.84 7.58 18.36
N ARG A 151 7.87 7.02 19.58
CA ARG A 151 8.92 7.31 20.58
C ARG A 151 10.30 6.82 20.13
N VAL A 152 10.36 5.75 19.37
CA VAL A 152 11.63 5.16 18.91
C VAL A 152 11.98 5.55 17.46
N THR A 153 11.11 6.26 16.76
CA THR A 153 11.32 6.70 15.38
C THR A 153 11.48 8.21 15.27
N TYR A 154 10.40 8.95 15.11
CA TYR A 154 10.45 10.39 14.83
C TYR A 154 10.65 11.29 16.09
N TRP A 155 10.34 10.77 17.29
CA TRP A 155 10.49 11.58 18.52
C TRP A 155 11.94 12.02 18.78
N PRO A 156 12.97 11.16 18.69
CA PRO A 156 14.36 11.58 18.86
C PRO A 156 14.76 12.69 17.88
N PHE A 157 14.28 12.61 16.63
CA PHE A 157 14.48 13.65 15.63
C PHE A 157 13.83 14.97 16.03
N LEU A 158 12.55 14.98 16.41
CA LEU A 158 11.84 16.17 16.85
C LEU A 158 12.46 16.75 18.13
N LYS A 159 12.82 15.89 19.08
CA LYS A 159 13.46 16.27 20.34
C LYS A 159 14.76 17.04 20.10
N LYS A 160 15.66 16.51 19.26
CA LYS A 160 16.91 17.19 18.91
C LYS A 160 16.66 18.49 18.15
N LYS A 161 15.80 18.45 17.14
CA LYS A 161 15.55 19.60 16.25
C LYS A 161 14.92 20.79 16.97
N TYR A 162 13.96 20.55 17.87
CA TYR A 162 13.17 21.60 18.52
C TYR A 162 13.49 21.78 20.02
N GLY A 163 14.46 21.06 20.56
CA GLY A 163 14.85 21.15 21.97
C GLY A 163 13.73 20.70 22.91
N LEU A 164 13.03 19.62 22.57
CA LEU A 164 11.95 19.05 23.37
C LEU A 164 12.51 18.12 24.46
N ARG A 165 11.68 17.73 25.42
CA ARG A 165 12.10 16.94 26.57
C ARG A 165 11.20 15.71 26.75
N ASP A 166 11.77 14.60 27.22
CA ASP A 166 11.07 13.32 27.41
C ASP A 166 9.97 13.42 28.49
N GLU A 167 10.09 14.35 29.45
CA GLU A 167 9.07 14.58 30.49
C GLU A 167 7.72 15.02 29.93
N GLN A 168 7.69 15.53 28.68
CA GLN A 168 6.46 15.91 27.98
C GLN A 168 5.67 14.70 27.49
N LEU A 169 6.34 13.53 27.32
CA LEU A 169 5.72 12.35 26.74
C LEU A 169 4.73 11.69 27.68
N ARG A 170 3.59 11.31 27.12
CA ARG A 170 2.62 10.40 27.74
C ARG A 170 2.30 9.27 26.74
N PRO A 171 1.94 8.09 27.22
CA PRO A 171 1.55 6.99 26.33
C PRO A 171 0.32 7.36 25.50
N TYR A 172 0.39 7.06 24.19
CA TYR A 172 -0.78 7.03 23.32
C TYR A 172 -1.12 5.57 22.98
N THR A 173 -2.32 5.15 23.33
CA THR A 173 -2.80 3.78 23.18
C THR A 173 -3.94 3.67 22.16
N PHE A 174 -3.93 4.55 21.15
CA PHE A 174 -4.98 4.65 20.13
C PHE A 174 -6.37 5.01 20.69
N ASN A 175 -6.38 5.66 21.87
CA ASN A 175 -7.58 6.20 22.51
C ASN A 175 -7.48 7.72 22.56
N MET A 176 -8.45 8.43 21.96
CA MET A 176 -8.48 9.90 21.90
C MET A 176 -8.95 10.55 23.19
N ALA A 177 -9.53 9.82 24.16
CA ALA A 177 -10.13 10.40 25.37
C ALA A 177 -9.13 11.26 26.17
N PRO A 178 -7.85 10.87 26.38
CA PRO A 178 -6.88 11.72 27.07
C PRO A 178 -6.61 13.05 26.33
N PHE A 179 -6.58 13.02 24.99
CA PHE A 179 -6.42 14.23 24.18
C PHE A 179 -7.64 15.14 24.31
N LEU A 180 -8.84 14.60 24.19
CA LEU A 180 -10.08 15.38 24.28
C LEU A 180 -10.25 16.05 25.66
N ALA A 181 -9.72 15.42 26.73
CA ALA A 181 -9.81 15.92 28.10
C ALA A 181 -8.79 17.05 28.40
N ASP A 182 -7.62 17.05 27.77
CA ASP A 182 -6.55 18.03 28.00
C ASP A 182 -6.37 18.94 26.77
N LYS A 183 -6.86 20.17 26.84
CA LYS A 183 -6.77 21.16 25.76
C LYS A 183 -5.34 21.59 25.41
N ASN A 184 -4.38 21.34 26.30
CA ASN A 184 -2.95 21.59 26.06
C ASN A 184 -2.23 20.38 25.46
N ALA A 185 -2.90 19.24 25.39
CA ALA A 185 -2.32 18.03 24.80
C ALA A 185 -2.18 18.16 23.28
N VAL A 186 -1.11 17.56 22.77
CA VAL A 186 -0.89 17.28 21.35
C VAL A 186 -0.79 15.77 21.20
N GLN A 187 -1.53 15.22 20.25
CA GLN A 187 -1.62 13.78 20.03
C GLN A 187 -0.96 13.39 18.71
N GLN A 188 -0.24 12.28 18.72
CA GLN A 188 0.13 11.56 17.51
C GLN A 188 -1.11 11.15 16.72
N GLY A 189 -0.99 11.14 15.40
CA GLY A 189 -1.98 10.55 14.50
C GLY A 189 -1.39 10.23 13.14
N PHE A 190 -2.21 9.66 12.31
CA PHE A 190 -1.94 9.43 10.89
C PHE A 190 -2.83 10.38 10.09
N LEU A 191 -2.27 11.14 9.15
CA LEU A 191 -2.92 12.26 8.47
C LEU A 191 -4.32 11.94 7.92
N SER A 192 -4.49 10.74 7.41
CA SER A 192 -5.70 10.24 6.76
C SER A 192 -6.71 9.61 7.75
N SER A 193 -6.42 9.56 9.04
CA SER A 193 -7.25 8.86 10.03
C SER A 193 -7.66 9.73 11.22
N GLU A 194 -6.75 9.98 12.19
CA GLU A 194 -7.08 10.65 13.44
C GLU A 194 -7.62 12.07 13.28
N PRO A 195 -7.11 12.93 12.36
CA PRO A 195 -7.66 14.28 12.21
C PRO A 195 -9.14 14.29 11.85
N TYR A 196 -9.60 13.32 11.03
CA TYR A 196 -11.01 13.15 10.71
C TYR A 196 -11.82 12.81 11.97
N SER A 197 -11.38 11.80 12.72
CA SER A 197 -12.09 11.34 13.91
C SER A 197 -12.16 12.42 15.01
N ILE A 198 -11.07 13.17 15.18
CA ILE A 198 -10.99 14.30 16.12
C ILE A 198 -11.90 15.44 15.67
N ALA A 199 -11.95 15.75 14.37
CA ALA A 199 -12.85 16.77 13.84
C ALA A 199 -14.32 16.42 14.11
N GLN A 200 -14.71 15.15 13.96
CA GLN A 200 -16.05 14.68 14.30
C GLN A 200 -16.34 14.83 15.80
N ALA A 201 -15.39 14.46 16.67
CA ALA A 201 -15.57 14.57 18.12
C ALA A 201 -15.62 16.01 18.63
N LEU A 202 -14.88 16.94 18.01
CA LEU A 202 -14.79 18.35 18.41
C LEU A 202 -15.78 19.27 17.68
N GLY A 203 -16.45 18.79 16.62
CA GLY A 203 -17.32 19.57 15.75
C GLY A 203 -16.60 20.59 14.87
N ARG A 204 -15.26 20.57 14.84
CA ARG A 204 -14.42 21.46 14.02
C ARG A 204 -13.04 20.84 13.77
N PRO A 205 -12.36 21.20 12.66
CA PRO A 205 -11.05 20.66 12.32
C PRO A 205 -9.98 20.96 13.40
N PRO A 206 -9.14 19.97 13.76
CA PRO A 206 -7.97 20.19 14.62
C PRO A 206 -6.84 20.92 13.88
N GLU A 207 -5.85 21.40 14.62
CA GLU A 207 -4.57 21.84 14.08
C GLU A 207 -3.68 20.65 13.83
N VAL A 208 -3.07 20.53 12.63
CA VAL A 208 -2.35 19.34 12.20
C VAL A 208 -0.99 19.71 11.61
N LEU A 209 0.08 19.19 12.19
CA LEU A 209 1.46 19.33 11.69
C LEU A 209 1.95 17.98 11.16
N LEU A 210 2.28 17.92 9.87
CA LEU A 210 2.87 16.74 9.24
C LEU A 210 4.35 16.65 9.58
N ILE A 211 4.80 15.58 10.22
CA ILE A 211 6.18 15.40 10.68
C ILE A 211 7.18 15.42 9.52
N ALA A 212 6.79 14.92 8.35
CA ALA A 212 7.58 15.00 7.13
C ALA A 212 7.89 16.46 6.73
N ASP A 213 6.98 17.43 6.99
CA ASP A 213 7.22 18.84 6.70
C ASP A 213 8.27 19.48 7.66
N ALA A 214 8.55 18.82 8.80
CA ALA A 214 9.70 19.15 9.64
C ALA A 214 11.04 18.61 9.07
N GLY A 215 11.02 17.91 7.95
CA GLY A 215 12.20 17.31 7.32
C GLY A 215 12.48 15.86 7.73
N PHE A 216 11.53 15.18 8.36
CA PHE A 216 11.62 13.73 8.59
C PHE A 216 11.42 12.99 7.27
N SER A 217 12.51 12.48 6.69
CA SER A 217 12.57 12.07 5.27
C SER A 217 12.25 10.59 5.00
N ALA A 218 11.62 9.90 5.97
CA ALA A 218 11.28 8.48 5.84
C ALA A 218 10.37 8.20 4.65
N TYR A 219 10.62 7.08 3.95
CA TYR A 219 9.60 6.43 3.15
C TYR A 219 8.66 5.63 4.06
N GLN A 220 7.38 5.59 3.70
CA GLN A 220 6.36 4.82 4.41
C GLN A 220 5.55 3.96 3.43
N THR A 221 4.80 2.99 3.93
CA THR A 221 4.02 2.06 3.10
C THR A 221 4.91 1.43 2.02
N THR A 222 6.10 0.98 2.44
CA THR A 222 7.05 0.29 1.56
C THR A 222 6.66 -1.18 1.42
N ILE A 223 7.17 -1.83 0.37
CA ILE A 223 7.02 -3.28 0.18
C ILE A 223 8.36 -3.94 0.49
N ALA A 224 8.38 -4.86 1.45
CA ALA A 224 9.56 -5.63 1.82
C ALA A 224 9.37 -7.12 1.52
N ILE A 225 10.44 -7.76 1.04
CA ILE A 225 10.49 -9.19 0.71
C ILE A 225 11.79 -9.81 1.17
N SER A 226 11.87 -11.15 1.14
CA SER A 226 13.13 -11.86 1.36
C SER A 226 14.06 -11.75 0.13
N ARG A 227 15.37 -11.66 0.36
CA ARG A 227 16.39 -11.70 -0.70
C ARG A 227 16.27 -12.95 -1.56
N LYS A 228 15.90 -14.08 -0.94
CA LYS A 228 15.67 -15.35 -1.62
C LYS A 228 14.56 -15.22 -2.65
N MET A 229 13.39 -14.66 -2.25
CA MET A 229 12.25 -14.50 -3.17
C MET A 229 12.61 -13.59 -4.35
N ALA A 230 13.31 -12.48 -4.10
CA ALA A 230 13.76 -11.58 -5.15
C ALA A 230 14.69 -12.25 -6.17
N ALA A 231 15.56 -13.15 -5.72
CA ALA A 231 16.48 -13.87 -6.58
C ALA A 231 15.80 -15.01 -7.37
N GLU A 232 14.95 -15.80 -6.69
CA GLU A 232 14.37 -17.00 -7.28
C GLU A 232 13.11 -16.72 -8.11
N LYS A 233 12.37 -15.62 -7.81
CA LYS A 233 11.08 -15.30 -8.41
C LYS A 233 11.03 -13.87 -8.95
N LYS A 234 12.12 -13.38 -9.55
CA LYS A 234 12.27 -11.98 -9.98
C LYS A 234 11.11 -11.51 -10.88
N ASP A 235 10.67 -12.33 -11.83
CA ASP A 235 9.56 -12.02 -12.72
C ASP A 235 8.23 -11.88 -11.97
N LEU A 236 7.92 -12.81 -11.05
CA LEU A 236 6.70 -12.76 -10.23
C LEU A 236 6.68 -11.49 -9.36
N VAL A 237 7.81 -11.17 -8.73
CA VAL A 237 7.96 -9.95 -7.91
C VAL A 237 7.74 -8.71 -8.75
N GLN A 238 8.32 -8.66 -9.96
CA GLN A 238 8.13 -7.51 -10.86
C GLN A 238 6.67 -7.34 -11.27
N ARG A 239 5.99 -8.41 -11.68
CA ARG A 239 4.57 -8.35 -12.05
C ARG A 239 3.68 -7.92 -10.88
N PHE A 240 4.00 -8.35 -9.66
CA PHE A 240 3.30 -7.91 -8.45
C PHE A 240 3.50 -6.42 -8.18
N VAL A 241 4.74 -5.93 -8.27
CA VAL A 241 5.06 -4.51 -8.08
C VAL A 241 4.35 -3.68 -9.14
N ASP A 242 4.48 -4.00 -10.42
CA ASP A 242 3.88 -3.23 -11.51
C ASP A 242 2.35 -3.14 -11.36
N ALA A 243 1.67 -4.27 -11.06
CA ALA A 243 0.22 -4.29 -10.81
C ALA A 243 -0.18 -3.47 -9.56
N THR A 244 0.66 -3.48 -8.52
CA THR A 244 0.43 -2.67 -7.32
C THR A 244 0.54 -1.18 -7.62
N LEU A 245 1.58 -0.77 -8.34
CA LEU A 245 1.81 0.64 -8.66
C LEU A 245 0.72 1.19 -9.60
N GLU A 246 0.27 0.38 -10.57
CA GLU A 246 -0.89 0.71 -11.41
C GLU A 246 -2.17 0.83 -10.58
N GLY A 247 -2.38 -0.09 -9.62
CA GLY A 247 -3.49 -0.01 -8.67
C GLY A 247 -3.47 1.29 -7.86
N TRP A 248 -2.30 1.73 -7.41
CA TRP A 248 -2.17 3.00 -6.72
C TRP A 248 -2.44 4.20 -7.64
N ALA A 249 -1.94 4.17 -8.89
CA ALA A 249 -2.23 5.22 -9.86
C ALA A 249 -3.74 5.40 -10.05
N GLN A 250 -4.46 4.32 -10.29
CA GLN A 250 -5.93 4.34 -10.45
C GLN A 250 -6.65 4.75 -9.16
N TYR A 251 -6.18 4.30 -7.98
CA TYR A 251 -6.83 4.64 -6.71
C TYR A 251 -6.75 6.12 -6.39
N LEU A 252 -5.63 6.77 -6.70
CA LEU A 252 -5.44 8.20 -6.46
C LEU A 252 -6.34 9.10 -7.32
N GLU A 253 -6.84 8.61 -8.46
CA GLU A 253 -7.82 9.31 -9.29
C GLU A 253 -9.16 9.48 -8.56
N GLY A 254 -9.50 8.52 -7.70
CA GLY A 254 -10.75 8.55 -6.93
C GLY A 254 -12.01 8.33 -7.78
N GLY A 255 -13.14 8.77 -7.24
CA GLY A 255 -14.43 8.74 -7.95
C GLY A 255 -14.99 7.33 -8.17
N PRO A 256 -15.88 7.14 -9.17
CA PRO A 256 -16.56 5.87 -9.40
C PRO A 256 -15.62 4.70 -9.71
N ALA A 257 -14.44 4.96 -10.27
CA ALA A 257 -13.46 3.92 -10.60
C ALA A 257 -12.92 3.19 -9.36
N THR A 258 -12.95 3.82 -8.19
CA THR A 258 -12.46 3.24 -6.93
C THR A 258 -13.56 2.62 -6.06
N ALA A 259 -14.83 2.68 -6.49
CA ALA A 259 -15.96 2.22 -5.68
C ALA A 259 -15.82 0.75 -5.25
N ALA A 260 -15.46 -0.15 -6.17
CA ALA A 260 -15.28 -1.56 -5.85
C ALA A 260 -14.11 -1.83 -4.86
N ALA A 261 -13.03 -1.06 -4.95
CA ALA A 261 -11.93 -1.11 -4.00
C ALA A 261 -12.37 -0.63 -2.61
N ASN A 262 -13.14 0.47 -2.54
CA ASN A 262 -13.67 1.01 -1.30
C ASN A 262 -14.67 0.04 -0.64
N ASP A 263 -15.49 -0.67 -1.43
CA ASP A 263 -16.38 -1.72 -0.92
C ASP A 263 -15.60 -2.90 -0.31
N LEU A 264 -14.49 -3.29 -0.91
CA LEU A 264 -13.60 -4.30 -0.33
C LEU A 264 -12.96 -3.81 0.98
N ILE A 265 -12.53 -2.55 1.05
CA ILE A 265 -11.99 -1.94 2.28
C ILE A 265 -13.06 -1.98 3.38
N LYS A 266 -14.29 -1.51 3.12
CA LYS A 266 -15.40 -1.53 4.07
C LYS A 266 -15.79 -2.95 4.50
N LYS A 267 -15.74 -3.92 3.58
CA LYS A 267 -16.00 -5.33 3.88
C LYS A 267 -14.97 -5.92 4.86
N HIS A 268 -13.70 -5.56 4.69
CA HIS A 268 -12.62 -6.04 5.55
C HIS A 268 -12.51 -5.26 6.87
N ASN A 269 -12.91 -3.99 6.86
CA ASN A 269 -12.94 -3.13 8.05
C ASN A 269 -14.24 -2.32 8.09
N PRO A 270 -15.27 -2.81 8.78
CA PRO A 270 -16.57 -2.13 8.87
C PRO A 270 -16.53 -0.75 9.56
N ASP A 271 -15.43 -0.41 10.26
CA ASP A 271 -15.24 0.94 10.84
C ASP A 271 -14.97 2.01 9.76
N GLN A 272 -14.72 1.60 8.51
CA GLN A 272 -14.54 2.52 7.39
C GLN A 272 -15.90 2.91 6.79
N THR A 273 -16.07 4.22 6.58
CA THR A 273 -17.22 4.79 5.87
C THR A 273 -16.77 5.48 4.60
N ASP A 274 -17.69 5.76 3.68
CA ASP A 274 -17.37 6.47 2.44
C ASP A 274 -16.76 7.85 2.72
N ASP A 275 -17.27 8.58 3.74
CA ASP A 275 -16.73 9.88 4.14
C ASP A 275 -15.30 9.80 4.68
N ARG A 276 -14.98 8.76 5.47
CA ARG A 276 -13.61 8.54 5.97
C ARG A 276 -12.66 8.23 4.83
N ILE A 277 -13.07 7.36 3.91
CA ILE A 277 -12.27 6.99 2.74
C ILE A 277 -12.06 8.21 1.83
N ALA A 278 -13.12 8.99 1.57
CA ALA A 278 -13.03 10.20 0.77
C ALA A 278 -12.11 11.25 1.42
N TYR A 279 -12.22 11.46 2.73
CA TYR A 279 -11.30 12.33 3.48
C TYR A 279 -9.85 11.85 3.34
N ALA A 280 -9.61 10.56 3.58
CA ALA A 280 -8.27 9.99 3.50
C ALA A 280 -7.65 10.16 2.11
N LEU A 281 -8.37 9.81 1.04
CA LEU A 281 -7.91 9.97 -0.33
C LEU A 281 -7.61 11.45 -0.67
N LYS A 282 -8.50 12.36 -0.24
CA LYS A 282 -8.30 13.80 -0.42
C LYS A 282 -6.98 14.26 0.19
N VAL A 283 -6.72 13.93 1.46
CA VAL A 283 -5.51 14.43 2.14
C VAL A 283 -4.23 13.74 1.64
N LEU A 284 -4.30 12.47 1.22
CA LEU A 284 -3.17 11.79 0.56
C LEU A 284 -2.74 12.53 -0.70
N ASN A 285 -3.70 12.97 -1.52
CA ASN A 285 -3.45 13.74 -2.75
C ASN A 285 -2.97 15.16 -2.44
N GLU A 286 -3.72 15.93 -1.63
CA GLU A 286 -3.42 17.34 -1.33
C GLU A 286 -2.06 17.54 -0.67
N ARG A 287 -1.66 16.61 0.20
CA ARG A 287 -0.37 16.70 0.90
C ARG A 287 0.77 16.00 0.15
N GLY A 288 0.48 15.41 -1.02
CA GLY A 288 1.46 14.73 -1.86
C GLY A 288 2.11 13.54 -1.14
N ILE A 289 1.32 12.76 -0.41
CA ILE A 289 1.85 11.62 0.34
C ILE A 289 2.45 10.59 -0.60
N VAL A 290 1.76 10.28 -1.70
CA VAL A 290 2.23 9.36 -2.74
C VAL A 290 3.00 10.10 -3.83
N MET A 291 2.38 11.13 -4.42
CA MET A 291 2.92 11.86 -5.58
C MET A 291 3.75 13.08 -5.16
N SER A 292 4.92 12.81 -4.58
CA SER A 292 5.92 13.83 -4.26
C SER A 292 7.32 13.22 -4.33
N GLY A 293 8.38 13.94 -3.97
CA GLY A 293 9.74 13.42 -3.92
C GLY A 293 10.12 12.66 -5.21
N ASP A 294 10.70 11.47 -5.03
CA ASP A 294 11.17 10.64 -6.14
C ASP A 294 10.03 10.17 -7.08
N ALA A 295 8.79 10.04 -6.57
CA ALA A 295 7.67 9.61 -7.40
C ALA A 295 7.29 10.62 -8.50
N ARG A 296 7.61 11.90 -8.34
CA ARG A 296 7.37 12.90 -9.40
C ARG A 296 8.23 12.67 -10.64
N SER A 297 9.48 12.26 -10.43
CA SER A 297 10.43 12.01 -11.52
C SER A 297 10.35 10.58 -12.04
N ASP A 298 10.13 9.61 -11.17
CA ASP A 298 10.35 8.20 -11.50
C ASP A 298 9.11 7.31 -11.35
N GLY A 299 7.96 7.90 -10.97
CA GLY A 299 6.67 7.21 -10.85
C GLY A 299 6.40 6.70 -9.44
N ILE A 300 5.17 6.22 -9.21
CA ILE A 300 4.75 5.66 -7.92
C ILE A 300 5.68 4.50 -7.55
N GLY A 301 5.98 4.39 -6.26
CA GLY A 301 6.87 3.34 -5.74
C GLY A 301 8.35 3.68 -5.83
N ALA A 302 8.71 4.80 -6.45
CA ALA A 302 10.09 5.20 -6.67
C ALA A 302 10.89 5.39 -5.37
N MET A 303 12.18 5.11 -5.48
CA MET A 303 13.17 5.29 -4.42
C MET A 303 14.48 5.79 -4.99
N SER A 304 15.28 6.50 -4.17
CA SER A 304 16.64 6.90 -4.51
C SER A 304 17.64 6.55 -3.42
N THR A 305 18.85 6.19 -3.82
CA THR A 305 19.96 5.90 -2.89
C THR A 305 20.22 7.10 -1.97
N ALA A 306 20.26 8.31 -2.54
CA ALA A 306 20.51 9.53 -1.78
C ALA A 306 19.49 9.74 -0.64
N ARG A 307 18.23 9.38 -0.86
CA ARG A 307 17.21 9.53 0.18
C ARG A 307 17.32 8.45 1.26
N TRP A 308 17.68 7.22 0.90
CA TRP A 308 17.95 6.17 1.87
C TRP A 308 19.15 6.53 2.76
N GLU A 309 20.24 7.01 2.16
CA GLU A 309 21.43 7.50 2.88
C GLU A 309 21.09 8.69 3.77
N GLY A 310 20.38 9.69 3.26
CA GLY A 310 19.98 10.87 4.04
C GLY A 310 19.06 10.54 5.22
N PHE A 311 18.13 9.58 5.08
CA PHE A 311 17.32 9.13 6.20
C PHE A 311 18.15 8.34 7.23
N TYR A 312 19.05 7.49 6.76
CA TYR A 312 19.97 6.78 7.64
C TYR A 312 20.81 7.76 8.47
N ASP A 313 21.43 8.74 7.83
CA ASP A 313 22.24 9.77 8.51
C ASP A 313 21.40 10.53 9.53
N GLN A 314 20.17 10.92 9.18
CA GLN A 314 19.24 11.58 10.08
C GLN A 314 18.96 10.76 11.35
N MET A 315 18.81 9.43 11.21
CA MET A 315 18.55 8.54 12.35
C MET A 315 19.82 8.22 13.14
N ALA A 316 20.96 8.14 12.50
CA ALA A 316 22.25 7.98 13.15
C ALA A 316 22.67 9.24 13.95
N ASP A 317 22.33 10.42 13.44
CA ASP A 317 22.62 11.69 14.11
C ASP A 317 21.82 11.92 15.41
N VAL A 318 20.73 11.20 15.58
CA VAL A 318 19.91 11.22 16.80
C VAL A 318 20.05 9.93 17.63
N ASP A 319 21.07 9.13 17.35
CA ASP A 319 21.41 7.88 18.05
C ASP A 319 20.30 6.80 18.04
N VAL A 320 19.42 6.84 17.04
CA VAL A 320 18.36 5.83 16.83
C VAL A 320 18.90 4.64 16.07
N LEU A 321 19.76 4.86 15.07
CA LEU A 321 20.48 3.80 14.36
C LEU A 321 21.98 3.88 14.65
N PRO A 322 22.66 2.74 14.77
CA PRO A 322 24.11 2.73 14.94
C PRO A 322 24.79 3.23 13.66
N ARG A 323 25.92 3.91 13.81
CA ARG A 323 26.75 4.30 12.67
C ARG A 323 27.42 3.06 12.04
N GLY A 324 27.64 3.11 10.71
CA GLY A 324 28.35 2.06 9.97
C GLY A 324 27.47 0.91 9.49
N LEU A 325 26.13 1.05 9.49
CA LEU A 325 25.26 0.13 8.79
C LEU A 325 25.46 0.25 7.27
N ASP A 326 25.44 -0.87 6.59
CA ASP A 326 25.45 -0.92 5.13
C ASP A 326 24.05 -0.56 4.58
N VAL A 327 23.88 0.70 4.20
CA VAL A 327 22.62 1.26 3.69
C VAL A 327 22.13 0.51 2.46
N ALA A 328 23.03 0.06 1.57
CA ALA A 328 22.68 -0.66 0.36
C ALA A 328 21.99 -2.01 0.65
N ARG A 329 22.09 -2.52 1.86
CA ARG A 329 21.37 -3.73 2.27
C ARG A 329 19.92 -3.51 2.62
N ALA A 330 19.48 -2.26 2.80
CA ALA A 330 18.09 -1.96 3.21
C ALA A 330 17.10 -2.01 2.04
N PHE A 331 17.55 -1.83 0.80
CA PHE A 331 16.69 -1.69 -0.37
C PHE A 331 17.33 -2.21 -1.66
N THR A 332 16.52 -2.29 -2.73
CA THR A 332 16.99 -2.40 -4.13
C THR A 332 16.10 -1.56 -5.05
N LEU A 333 16.68 -1.04 -6.12
CA LEU A 333 15.98 -0.28 -7.16
C LEU A 333 15.56 -1.14 -8.36
N ASP A 334 15.82 -2.44 -8.33
CA ASP A 334 15.62 -3.37 -9.46
C ASP A 334 14.17 -3.43 -9.96
N PHE A 335 13.18 -3.13 -9.11
CA PHE A 335 11.76 -3.34 -9.38
C PHE A 335 10.97 -2.05 -9.61
N VAL A 336 11.57 -0.89 -9.38
CA VAL A 336 10.89 0.43 -9.38
C VAL A 336 11.55 1.42 -10.35
N ASN A 337 11.17 2.69 -10.29
CA ASN A 337 11.71 3.80 -11.10
C ASN A 337 11.42 3.63 -12.61
N LYS A 338 10.22 3.12 -12.93
CA LYS A 338 9.78 2.82 -14.31
C LYS A 338 8.73 3.79 -14.84
N GLY A 339 8.42 4.83 -14.11
CA GLY A 339 7.49 5.87 -14.52
C GLY A 339 6.01 5.50 -14.41
N ILE A 340 5.63 4.41 -13.72
CA ILE A 340 4.22 4.04 -13.53
C ILE A 340 3.51 5.12 -12.70
N GLY A 341 2.32 5.59 -13.17
CA GLY A 341 1.54 6.62 -12.51
C GLY A 341 2.13 8.03 -12.59
N LYS A 342 3.08 8.29 -13.48
CA LYS A 342 3.48 9.65 -13.85
C LYS A 342 2.31 10.37 -14.54
N ALA A 343 2.08 11.64 -14.18
CA ALA A 343 1.17 12.51 -14.87
C ALA A 343 1.72 12.93 -16.25
#